data_9b0248c2dbc9381d0197ae631f71a601
#
_entry.id   9b0248c2dbc9381d0197ae631f71a601
#
_cell.length_a   1.000
_cell.length_b   1.000
_cell.length_c   1.000
_cell.angle_alpha   90.00
_cell.angle_beta   90.00
_cell.angle_gamma   90.00
#
_symmetry.space_group_name_H-M   'P 1'
#
loop_
_entity.id
_entity.type
_entity.pdbx_description
1 polymer ?
#
loop_
_entity_poly.entity_id
_entity_poly.type
_entity_poly.pdbx_seq_one_letter_code
_entity_poly.pdbx_strand_id
1 'polypeptide(L)'
;MYKKFLGMTSDGDYGYAYTIKNENCELTVSNYGARVMSFVCYGKNIIGGFDVFESYFTDDSHQGGTIGRVANRIAGACFTMDGKEYHLPKNNGENCLHGGVGFDFRTWDVLDKGEDYITFAYLSEDGEEGFPNSVGVIVHYALVGNELIIKYTADPSGRTPISLTNHSYFNLDGFGGDILSHRLTVYADRYTEVGEDLIPTGVRPEVKGTPFDFTTAHTVGERIDETDGGYDHNYILCPTVFRDFFGTRLGLAAVLEGESLKMSVYTDQPGVQLYTGNFLGDGPDFKGGIKQIKHGALCLETQTEPNSVNHGIGFYNVGEVYTQMTVYSFEKNG
;
A
#
# COMPACT_ATOMS: atom_id res chain seq x y z
N MET A 1 16.43 3.68 -18.22
CA MET A 1 15.12 4.24 -17.76
C MET A 1 14.40 4.92 -18.93
N TYR A 2 13.08 4.76 -19.05
CA TYR A 2 12.21 5.39 -20.05
C TYR A 2 11.23 6.34 -19.34
N LYS A 3 10.98 7.55 -19.93
CA LYS A 3 10.01 8.53 -19.45
C LYS A 3 8.95 8.77 -20.51
N LYS A 4 7.66 8.71 -20.13
CA LYS A 4 6.51 8.96 -20.99
C LYS A 4 5.64 10.05 -20.39
N PHE A 5 5.24 11.05 -21.17
CA PHE A 5 4.19 12.00 -20.79
C PHE A 5 2.84 11.28 -20.80
N LEU A 6 2.06 11.42 -19.72
CA LEU A 6 0.75 10.80 -19.55
C LEU A 6 -0.39 11.77 -19.85
N GLY A 7 -0.26 13.02 -19.41
CA GLY A 7 -1.32 14.02 -19.49
C GLY A 7 -1.11 15.14 -18.46
N MET A 8 -2.13 15.96 -18.28
CA MET A 8 -2.19 16.97 -17.22
C MET A 8 -3.21 16.56 -16.18
N THR A 9 -2.93 16.81 -14.90
CA THR A 9 -3.87 16.66 -13.81
C THR A 9 -4.91 17.77 -13.84
N SER A 10 -5.99 17.66 -13.06
CA SER A 10 -6.99 18.72 -12.90
C SER A 10 -6.40 20.02 -12.38
N ASP A 11 -5.30 19.94 -11.62
CA ASP A 11 -4.61 21.09 -11.03
C ASP A 11 -3.61 21.76 -11.99
N GLY A 12 -3.45 21.20 -13.21
CA GLY A 12 -2.59 21.73 -14.25
C GLY A 12 -1.14 21.23 -14.20
N ASP A 13 -0.84 20.28 -13.33
CA ASP A 13 0.48 19.63 -13.27
C ASP A 13 0.68 18.62 -14.39
N TYR A 14 1.95 18.33 -14.71
CA TYR A 14 2.29 17.34 -15.72
C TYR A 14 2.50 15.96 -15.11
N GLY A 15 1.66 15.00 -15.53
CA GLY A 15 1.81 13.59 -15.22
C GLY A 15 2.81 12.89 -16.15
N TYR A 16 3.72 12.13 -15.58
CA TYR A 16 4.69 11.31 -16.31
C TYR A 16 4.76 9.90 -15.72
N ALA A 17 4.93 8.92 -16.60
CA ALA A 17 5.36 7.58 -16.22
C ALA A 17 6.87 7.44 -16.41
N TYR A 18 7.49 6.71 -15.49
CA TYR A 18 8.92 6.36 -15.51
C TYR A 18 9.04 4.85 -15.43
N THR A 19 9.73 4.24 -16.39
CA THR A 19 9.99 2.81 -16.38
C THR A 19 11.45 2.57 -16.07
N ILE A 20 11.69 1.87 -14.99
CA ILE A 20 12.98 1.32 -14.57
C ILE A 20 12.99 -0.19 -14.76
N LYS A 21 14.15 -0.78 -15.00
CA LYS A 21 14.25 -2.22 -15.27
C LYS A 21 15.63 -2.79 -14.96
N ASN A 22 15.63 -4.07 -14.71
CA ASN A 22 16.82 -4.90 -14.67
C ASN A 22 16.62 -6.16 -15.54
N GLU A 23 17.40 -7.23 -15.36
CA GLU A 23 17.33 -8.45 -16.17
C GLU A 23 15.98 -9.21 -16.01
N ASN A 24 15.36 -9.17 -14.83
CA ASN A 24 14.19 -10.00 -14.49
C ASN A 24 12.90 -9.20 -14.36
N CYS A 25 12.99 -7.91 -14.03
CA CYS A 25 11.85 -7.09 -13.63
C CYS A 25 11.83 -5.75 -14.36
N GLU A 26 10.61 -5.27 -14.60
CA GLU A 26 10.33 -3.92 -15.12
C GLU A 26 9.24 -3.28 -14.27
N LEU A 27 9.54 -2.11 -13.67
CA LEU A 27 8.61 -1.33 -12.89
C LEU A 27 8.28 -0.03 -13.61
N THR A 28 7.00 0.24 -13.77
CA THR A 28 6.52 1.55 -14.23
C THR A 28 5.84 2.26 -13.07
N VAL A 29 6.31 3.46 -12.76
CA VAL A 29 5.76 4.35 -11.73
C VAL A 29 5.41 5.70 -12.31
N SER A 30 4.47 6.43 -11.68
CA SER A 30 4.09 7.79 -12.04
C SER A 30 4.52 8.78 -10.96
N ASN A 31 4.82 10.02 -11.37
CA ASN A 31 4.95 11.13 -10.42
C ASN A 31 3.58 11.58 -9.86
N TYR A 32 2.47 11.18 -10.43
CA TYR A 32 1.14 11.38 -9.84
C TYR A 32 0.88 10.29 -8.80
N GLY A 33 0.90 10.66 -7.54
CA GLY A 33 0.75 9.77 -6.40
C GLY A 33 1.99 8.96 -6.06
N ALA A 34 3.17 9.27 -6.63
CA ALA A 34 4.34 8.39 -6.60
C ALA A 34 3.93 6.91 -6.82
N ARG A 35 3.07 6.70 -7.78
CA ARG A 35 2.19 5.53 -7.97
C ARG A 35 2.86 4.42 -8.75
N VAL A 36 2.74 3.19 -8.29
CA VAL A 36 3.07 2.00 -9.09
C VAL A 36 1.96 1.77 -10.11
N MET A 37 2.28 1.80 -11.40
CA MET A 37 1.32 1.61 -12.50
C MET A 37 1.38 0.21 -13.11
N SER A 38 2.51 -0.48 -13.00
CA SER A 38 2.69 -1.88 -13.41
C SER A 38 4.01 -2.41 -12.88
N PHE A 39 4.04 -3.71 -12.63
CA PHE A 39 5.26 -4.44 -12.34
C PHE A 39 5.27 -5.75 -13.11
N VAL A 40 6.19 -5.84 -14.04
CA VAL A 40 6.41 -7.05 -14.85
C VAL A 40 7.56 -7.82 -14.22
N CYS A 41 7.29 -9.03 -13.78
CA CYS A 41 8.30 -9.92 -13.23
C CYS A 41 8.28 -11.23 -14.05
N TYR A 42 9.44 -11.65 -14.53
CA TYR A 42 9.59 -12.82 -15.41
C TYR A 42 8.63 -12.81 -16.61
N GLY A 43 8.36 -11.62 -17.17
CA GLY A 43 7.53 -11.44 -18.36
C GLY A 43 6.02 -11.37 -18.10
N LYS A 44 5.57 -11.42 -16.83
CA LYS A 44 4.15 -11.32 -16.45
C LYS A 44 3.91 -10.02 -15.66
N ASN A 45 2.92 -9.19 -16.06
CA ASN A 45 2.47 -8.08 -15.25
C ASN A 45 1.59 -8.59 -14.11
N ILE A 46 1.99 -8.30 -12.88
CA ILE A 46 1.36 -8.80 -11.65
C ILE A 46 0.80 -7.70 -10.75
N ILE A 47 0.85 -6.43 -11.18
CA ILE A 47 0.24 -5.31 -10.48
C ILE A 47 -0.80 -4.64 -11.37
N GLY A 48 -1.99 -4.39 -10.81
CA GLY A 48 -3.09 -3.66 -11.43
C GLY A 48 -2.71 -2.20 -11.71
N GLY A 49 -3.27 -1.66 -12.77
CA GLY A 49 -3.12 -0.25 -13.15
C GLY A 49 -3.88 0.01 -14.44
N PHE A 50 -4.04 1.27 -14.81
CA PHE A 50 -4.84 1.71 -15.94
C PHE A 50 -3.98 2.17 -17.12
N ASP A 51 -4.51 2.01 -18.34
CA ASP A 51 -3.88 2.57 -19.55
C ASP A 51 -4.22 4.05 -19.72
N VAL A 52 -5.42 4.45 -19.28
CA VAL A 52 -5.93 5.83 -19.34
C VAL A 52 -5.51 6.58 -18.08
N PHE A 53 -4.74 7.67 -18.24
CA PHE A 53 -4.20 8.40 -17.10
C PHE A 53 -5.29 9.06 -16.25
N GLU A 54 -6.33 9.58 -16.90
CA GLU A 54 -7.46 10.23 -16.26
C GLU A 54 -8.26 9.29 -15.35
N SER A 55 -8.16 7.98 -15.57
CA SER A 55 -8.79 6.97 -14.70
C SER A 55 -8.25 7.04 -13.27
N TYR A 56 -6.98 7.44 -13.07
CA TYR A 56 -6.40 7.61 -11.74
C TYR A 56 -6.93 8.83 -10.97
N PHE A 57 -7.66 9.76 -11.63
CA PHE A 57 -8.20 10.96 -10.98
C PHE A 57 -9.56 10.72 -10.33
N THR A 58 -10.28 9.71 -10.82
CA THR A 58 -11.66 9.44 -10.44
C THR A 58 -11.84 8.05 -9.83
N ASP A 59 -10.79 7.21 -9.88
CA ASP A 59 -10.80 5.88 -9.28
C ASP A 59 -10.55 5.97 -7.78
N ASP A 60 -11.46 5.44 -6.98
CA ASP A 60 -11.41 5.42 -5.52
C ASP A 60 -10.73 4.16 -4.95
N SER A 61 -10.21 3.30 -5.82
CA SER A 61 -9.48 2.10 -5.41
C SER A 61 -8.01 2.38 -5.07
N HIS A 62 -7.53 3.62 -5.22
CA HIS A 62 -6.16 4.03 -4.88
C HIS A 62 -5.05 3.22 -5.58
N GLN A 63 -5.33 2.65 -6.76
CA GLN A 63 -4.46 1.71 -7.50
C GLN A 63 -2.97 2.12 -7.50
N GLY A 64 -2.14 1.34 -6.77
CA GLY A 64 -0.69 1.50 -6.71
C GLY A 64 -0.18 2.78 -6.04
N GLY A 65 -1.07 3.62 -5.51
CA GLY A 65 -0.74 4.92 -4.92
C GLY A 65 0.13 4.82 -3.67
N THR A 66 0.96 5.84 -3.44
CA THR A 66 1.58 6.09 -2.14
C THR A 66 0.54 6.72 -1.24
N ILE A 67 0.19 6.03 -0.18
CA ILE A 67 -0.86 6.44 0.76
C ILE A 67 -0.24 7.22 1.93
N GLY A 68 -0.87 8.33 2.27
CA GLY A 68 -0.49 9.22 3.36
C GLY A 68 -1.39 10.48 3.38
N ARG A 69 -1.31 11.30 4.47
CA ARG A 69 -0.30 11.32 5.52
C ARG A 69 -0.44 10.12 6.49
N VAL A 70 -1.66 9.61 6.67
CA VAL A 70 -1.93 8.44 7.51
C VAL A 70 -2.73 7.44 6.69
N ALA A 71 -2.18 6.24 6.52
CA ALA A 71 -2.79 5.12 5.83
C ALA A 71 -4.00 4.58 6.60
N ASN A 72 -4.97 4.04 5.85
CA ASN A 72 -6.19 3.48 6.35
C ASN A 72 -7.08 4.50 7.09
N ARG A 73 -8.02 4.06 7.95
CA ARG A 73 -9.07 4.90 8.54
C ARG A 73 -8.63 5.57 9.84
N ILE A 74 -9.12 6.82 10.01
CA ILE A 74 -9.12 7.55 11.28
C ILE A 74 -10.58 7.79 11.67
N ALA A 75 -10.98 7.25 12.82
CA ALA A 75 -12.34 7.29 13.34
C ALA A 75 -12.84 8.73 13.53
N GLY A 76 -14.09 8.98 13.11
CA GLY A 76 -14.74 10.29 13.23
C GLY A 76 -14.05 11.40 12.44
N ALA A 77 -13.09 11.07 11.56
CA ALA A 77 -12.24 12.02 10.83
C ALA A 77 -11.61 13.06 11.78
N CYS A 78 -11.18 12.63 12.97
CA CYS A 78 -10.51 13.51 13.94
C CYS A 78 -9.54 12.74 14.83
N PHE A 79 -8.58 13.47 15.40
CA PHE A 79 -7.69 12.96 16.44
C PHE A 79 -7.26 14.09 17.39
N THR A 80 -6.85 13.72 18.60
CA THR A 80 -6.34 14.66 19.58
C THR A 80 -4.82 14.51 19.71
N MET A 81 -4.10 15.63 19.62
CA MET A 81 -2.66 15.71 19.84
C MET A 81 -2.34 16.93 20.73
N ASP A 82 -1.62 16.71 21.82
CA ASP A 82 -1.21 17.74 22.79
C ASP A 82 -2.40 18.58 23.34
N GLY A 83 -3.57 17.91 23.53
CA GLY A 83 -4.79 18.53 24.04
C GLY A 83 -5.58 19.36 23.02
N LYS A 84 -5.13 19.39 21.77
CA LYS A 84 -5.85 20.03 20.66
C LYS A 84 -6.45 18.98 19.75
N GLU A 85 -7.71 19.15 19.36
CA GLU A 85 -8.39 18.34 18.37
C GLU A 85 -8.11 18.84 16.95
N TYR A 86 -7.84 17.92 16.04
CA TYR A 86 -7.62 18.15 14.60
C TYR A 86 -8.70 17.43 13.82
N HIS A 87 -9.33 18.14 12.88
CA HIS A 87 -10.39 17.63 12.02
C HIS A 87 -9.87 17.39 10.62
N LEU A 88 -10.19 16.24 10.08
CA LEU A 88 -9.81 15.77 8.77
C LEU A 88 -11.04 15.69 7.85
N PRO A 89 -10.89 15.55 6.53
CA PRO A 89 -12.01 15.32 5.62
C PRO A 89 -12.71 13.99 5.92
N LYS A 90 -14.04 14.02 5.88
CA LYS A 90 -14.90 12.83 5.92
C LYS A 90 -15.08 12.31 4.49
N ASN A 91 -14.16 11.49 4.03
CA ASN A 91 -14.17 10.91 2.69
C ASN A 91 -14.58 9.43 2.66
N ASN A 92 -14.87 8.84 3.84
CA ASN A 92 -15.35 7.48 3.94
C ASN A 92 -16.40 7.39 5.07
N GLY A 93 -17.65 7.71 4.75
CA GLY A 93 -18.71 7.88 5.75
C GLY A 93 -18.37 9.00 6.73
N GLU A 94 -18.36 8.68 8.04
CA GLU A 94 -17.97 9.62 9.09
C GLU A 94 -16.45 9.66 9.33
N ASN A 95 -15.67 8.80 8.65
CA ASN A 95 -14.26 8.59 8.89
C ASN A 95 -13.39 9.28 7.83
N CYS A 96 -12.12 9.48 8.14
CA CYS A 96 -11.10 9.83 7.16
C CYS A 96 -10.38 8.55 6.71
N LEU A 97 -10.30 8.31 5.40
CA LEU A 97 -9.59 7.21 4.78
C LEU A 97 -8.39 7.74 4.01
N HIS A 98 -7.22 7.12 4.17
CA HIS A 98 -6.01 7.35 3.39
C HIS A 98 -5.51 8.81 3.36
N GLY A 99 -5.85 9.58 4.41
CA GLY A 99 -5.42 10.97 4.54
C GLY A 99 -6.28 11.97 3.76
N GLY A 100 -7.48 11.59 3.30
CA GLY A 100 -8.37 12.47 2.55
C GLY A 100 -8.09 12.46 1.05
N VAL A 101 -7.98 13.64 0.41
CA VAL A 101 -7.35 13.78 -0.90
C VAL A 101 -5.83 13.67 -0.67
N GLY A 102 -5.41 12.43 -0.44
CA GLY A 102 -4.08 12.11 0.09
C GLY A 102 -2.95 12.16 -0.92
N PHE A 103 -1.83 11.59 -0.53
CA PHE A 103 -0.56 11.63 -1.28
C PHE A 103 -0.63 10.99 -2.66
N ASP A 104 -1.52 10.03 -2.85
CA ASP A 104 -1.78 9.34 -4.11
C ASP A 104 -2.52 10.20 -5.15
N PHE A 105 -3.08 11.34 -4.74
CA PHE A 105 -3.67 12.35 -5.62
C PHE A 105 -2.80 13.60 -5.81
N ARG A 106 -1.55 13.57 -5.38
CA ARG A 106 -0.60 14.70 -5.50
C ARG A 106 0.43 14.44 -6.58
N THR A 107 0.92 15.50 -7.18
CA THR A 107 2.06 15.43 -8.11
C THR A 107 3.36 15.54 -7.32
N TRP A 108 4.24 14.58 -7.49
CA TRP A 108 5.53 14.48 -6.81
C TRP A 108 6.66 14.91 -7.73
N ASP A 109 7.69 15.52 -7.18
CA ASP A 109 8.93 15.83 -7.87
C ASP A 109 9.83 14.60 -7.98
N VAL A 110 10.53 14.47 -9.11
CA VAL A 110 11.59 13.47 -9.26
C VAL A 110 12.87 14.02 -8.66
N LEU A 111 13.30 13.49 -7.53
CA LEU A 111 14.50 13.91 -6.83
C LEU A 111 15.77 13.28 -7.42
N ASP A 112 15.72 11.98 -7.73
CA ASP A 112 16.83 11.23 -8.31
C ASP A 112 16.33 10.01 -9.09
N LYS A 113 17.15 9.48 -10.01
CA LYS A 113 16.78 8.32 -10.82
C LYS A 113 17.98 7.68 -11.51
N GLY A 114 17.92 6.36 -11.69
CA GLY A 114 18.88 5.54 -12.42
C GLY A 114 18.23 4.60 -13.43
N GLU A 115 18.90 3.55 -13.80
CA GLU A 115 18.35 2.51 -14.68
C GLU A 115 17.37 1.60 -13.95
N ASP A 116 17.64 1.33 -12.66
CA ASP A 116 16.96 0.38 -11.79
C ASP A 116 16.37 1.01 -10.52
N TYR A 117 16.41 2.36 -10.40
CA TYR A 117 15.78 3.07 -9.28
C TYR A 117 15.19 4.42 -9.69
N ILE A 118 14.25 4.91 -8.89
CA ILE A 118 13.71 6.27 -8.96
C ILE A 118 13.28 6.74 -7.57
N THR A 119 13.52 8.01 -7.28
CA THR A 119 13.16 8.67 -6.02
C THR A 119 12.25 9.85 -6.29
N PHE A 120 11.11 9.87 -5.62
CA PHE A 120 10.17 10.99 -5.63
C PHE A 120 10.21 11.72 -4.30
N ALA A 121 9.93 13.04 -4.36
CA ALA A 121 9.77 13.88 -3.18
C ALA A 121 8.46 14.66 -3.26
N TYR A 122 7.84 14.87 -2.11
CA TYR A 122 6.64 15.69 -1.95
C TYR A 122 6.72 16.47 -0.63
N LEU A 123 6.32 17.74 -0.66
CA LEU A 123 6.13 18.55 0.55
C LEU A 123 4.64 18.64 0.87
N SER A 124 4.23 17.94 1.91
CA SER A 124 2.89 18.08 2.49
C SER A 124 2.89 19.28 3.41
N GLU A 125 2.20 20.34 3.04
CA GLU A 125 2.18 21.61 3.76
C GLU A 125 1.43 21.52 5.10
N ASP A 126 1.69 22.48 6.00
CA ASP A 126 0.94 22.61 7.25
C ASP A 126 -0.54 22.85 6.98
N GLY A 127 -1.39 22.05 7.58
CA GLY A 127 -2.86 22.10 7.39
C GLY A 127 -3.37 21.36 6.19
N GLU A 128 -2.52 20.70 5.37
CA GLU A 128 -2.99 19.86 4.28
C GLU A 128 -3.91 18.76 4.81
N GLU A 129 -5.12 18.66 4.22
CA GLU A 129 -6.19 17.75 4.67
C GLU A 129 -6.49 17.81 6.20
N GLY A 130 -6.15 18.92 6.85
CA GLY A 130 -6.35 19.15 8.29
C GLY A 130 -5.22 18.64 9.18
N PHE A 131 -4.19 18.02 8.63
CA PHE A 131 -3.03 17.56 9.42
C PHE A 131 -2.11 18.72 9.79
N PRO A 132 -1.64 18.78 11.06
CA PRO A 132 -0.73 19.85 11.50
C PRO A 132 0.69 19.65 10.99
N ASN A 133 1.38 20.76 10.85
CA ASN A 133 2.77 20.90 10.45
C ASN A 133 3.09 20.35 9.06
N SER A 134 4.12 20.87 8.42
CA SER A 134 4.56 20.36 7.14
C SER A 134 5.43 19.10 7.29
N VAL A 135 5.41 18.25 6.27
CA VAL A 135 6.19 17.01 6.21
C VAL A 135 6.85 16.90 4.84
N GLY A 136 8.17 16.88 4.80
CA GLY A 136 8.91 16.50 3.59
C GLY A 136 8.94 14.99 3.45
N VAL A 137 8.37 14.44 2.38
CA VAL A 137 8.25 13.00 2.15
C VAL A 137 9.08 12.58 0.95
N ILE A 138 9.80 11.48 1.09
CA ILE A 138 10.57 10.85 0.01
C ILE A 138 10.12 9.41 -0.14
N VAL A 139 9.87 8.99 -1.38
CA VAL A 139 9.62 7.60 -1.77
C VAL A 139 10.71 7.15 -2.73
N HIS A 140 11.37 6.07 -2.40
CA HIS A 140 12.41 5.46 -3.22
C HIS A 140 11.97 4.08 -3.68
N TYR A 141 11.90 3.87 -4.99
CA TYR A 141 11.67 2.60 -5.65
C TYR A 141 12.97 2.08 -6.24
N ALA A 142 13.32 0.82 -5.98
CA ALA A 142 14.47 0.18 -6.59
C ALA A 142 14.19 -1.28 -6.96
N LEU A 143 14.88 -1.74 -8.01
CA LEU A 143 14.88 -3.13 -8.48
C LEU A 143 16.26 -3.74 -8.23
N VAL A 144 16.31 -4.77 -7.37
CA VAL A 144 17.55 -5.47 -7.07
C VAL A 144 17.36 -6.98 -7.30
N GLY A 145 17.95 -7.50 -8.36
CA GLY A 145 17.65 -8.88 -8.78
C GLY A 145 16.18 -9.07 -9.11
N ASN A 146 15.49 -9.90 -8.35
CA ASN A 146 14.05 -10.16 -8.46
C ASN A 146 13.24 -9.52 -7.29
N GLU A 147 13.73 -8.40 -6.77
CA GLU A 147 13.12 -7.70 -5.64
C GLU A 147 12.67 -6.30 -6.05
N LEU A 148 11.45 -5.94 -5.66
CA LEU A 148 10.94 -4.58 -5.66
C LEU A 148 11.08 -4.02 -4.24
N ILE A 149 11.87 -2.97 -4.09
CA ILE A 149 12.09 -2.27 -2.83
C ILE A 149 11.32 -0.96 -2.85
N ILE A 150 10.54 -0.72 -1.82
CA ILE A 150 9.85 0.56 -1.57
C ILE A 150 10.35 1.07 -0.21
N LYS A 151 11.02 2.22 -0.22
CA LYS A 151 11.48 2.88 1.01
C LYS A 151 10.88 4.26 1.12
N TYR A 152 10.32 4.54 2.30
CA TYR A 152 9.81 5.85 2.66
C TYR A 152 10.73 6.52 3.67
N THR A 153 10.83 7.84 3.56
CA THR A 153 11.43 8.71 4.56
C THR A 153 10.56 9.94 4.68
N ALA A 154 10.20 10.35 5.90
CA ALA A 154 9.43 11.58 6.11
C ALA A 154 10.01 12.37 7.29
N ASP A 155 10.21 13.68 7.08
CA ASP A 155 10.81 14.60 8.05
C ASP A 155 9.79 15.71 8.39
N PRO A 156 9.20 15.70 9.60
CA PRO A 156 8.20 16.66 10.00
C PRO A 156 8.83 17.96 10.55
N SER A 157 8.21 19.11 10.21
CA SER A 157 8.59 20.43 10.75
C SER A 157 8.06 20.68 12.16
N GLY A 158 7.17 19.84 12.66
CA GLY A 158 6.55 19.87 13.98
C GLY A 158 5.88 18.53 14.27
N ARG A 159 5.35 18.34 15.48
CA ARG A 159 4.69 17.09 15.85
C ARG A 159 3.47 16.82 14.96
N THR A 160 3.41 15.65 14.32
CA THR A 160 2.35 15.25 13.41
C THR A 160 2.26 13.72 13.30
N PRO A 161 1.09 13.14 12.97
CA PRO A 161 1.01 11.73 12.71
C PRO A 161 1.50 11.40 11.29
N ILE A 162 2.23 10.26 11.16
CA ILE A 162 2.71 9.74 9.88
C ILE A 162 2.58 8.21 9.89
N SER A 163 1.90 7.67 8.89
CA SER A 163 1.84 6.22 8.60
C SER A 163 1.65 6.07 7.10
N LEU A 164 2.66 5.57 6.40
CA LEU A 164 2.63 5.46 4.94
C LEU A 164 2.43 4.00 4.53
N THR A 165 1.91 3.81 3.31
CA THR A 165 1.87 2.49 2.66
C THR A 165 1.80 2.63 1.16
N ASN A 166 1.86 1.50 0.43
CA ASN A 166 1.61 1.44 -1.01
C ASN A 166 0.39 0.56 -1.28
N HIS A 167 -0.56 1.07 -2.06
CA HIS A 167 -1.82 0.39 -2.36
C HIS A 167 -1.76 -0.41 -3.68
N SER A 168 -0.70 -1.20 -3.87
CA SER A 168 -0.58 -2.07 -5.05
C SER A 168 -1.50 -3.27 -4.97
N TYR A 169 -2.23 -3.50 -6.05
CA TYR A 169 -3.11 -4.65 -6.24
C TYR A 169 -2.37 -5.75 -6.99
N PHE A 170 -2.14 -6.88 -6.33
CA PHE A 170 -1.39 -8.01 -6.86
C PHE A 170 -2.30 -9.12 -7.38
N ASN A 171 -1.96 -9.65 -8.54
CA ASN A 171 -2.42 -10.95 -9.03
C ASN A 171 -1.22 -11.64 -9.69
N LEU A 172 -0.67 -12.65 -9.02
CA LEU A 172 0.57 -13.32 -9.48
C LEU A 172 0.38 -14.15 -10.74
N ASP A 173 -0.87 -14.47 -11.09
CA ASP A 173 -1.21 -15.19 -12.30
C ASP A 173 -1.60 -14.26 -13.47
N GLY A 174 -1.55 -12.93 -13.21
CA GLY A 174 -2.02 -11.90 -14.13
C GLY A 174 -3.53 -11.69 -14.00
N PHE A 175 -4.04 -10.68 -14.68
CA PHE A 175 -5.41 -10.19 -14.48
C PHE A 175 -6.48 -10.92 -15.35
N GLY A 176 -6.23 -12.17 -15.72
CA GLY A 176 -7.20 -12.99 -16.48
C GLY A 176 -8.24 -13.72 -15.63
N GLY A 177 -8.16 -13.63 -14.30
CA GLY A 177 -9.04 -14.30 -13.35
C GLY A 177 -8.95 -13.67 -11.95
N ASP A 178 -9.58 -14.32 -10.98
CA ASP A 178 -9.54 -13.92 -9.57
C ASP A 178 -8.29 -14.45 -8.84
N ILE A 179 -8.14 -14.04 -7.55
CA ILE A 179 -7.01 -14.46 -6.71
C ILE A 179 -7.43 -15.55 -5.69
N LEU A 180 -8.60 -16.12 -5.82
CA LEU A 180 -9.14 -17.02 -4.80
C LEU A 180 -8.36 -18.35 -4.70
N SER A 181 -7.70 -18.77 -5.79
CA SER A 181 -6.81 -19.92 -5.82
C SER A 181 -5.39 -19.65 -5.32
N HIS A 182 -4.98 -18.36 -5.17
CA HIS A 182 -3.67 -18.04 -4.61
C HIS A 182 -3.57 -18.53 -3.18
N ARG A 183 -2.40 -19.06 -2.82
CA ARG A 183 -2.13 -19.51 -1.45
C ARG A 183 -1.43 -18.39 -0.68
N LEU A 184 -1.97 -18.09 0.49
CA LEU A 184 -1.45 -17.04 1.36
C LEU A 184 -0.96 -17.64 2.69
N THR A 185 0.19 -17.16 3.15
CA THR A 185 0.67 -17.31 4.53
C THR A 185 0.93 -15.92 5.09
N VAL A 186 0.48 -15.65 6.32
CA VAL A 186 0.73 -14.39 7.04
C VAL A 186 1.43 -14.71 8.36
N TYR A 187 2.55 -14.04 8.64
CA TYR A 187 3.32 -14.23 9.87
C TYR A 187 2.77 -13.34 10.99
N ALA A 188 1.55 -13.65 11.38
CA ALA A 188 0.81 -13.00 12.46
C ALA A 188 -0.06 -14.01 13.18
N ASP A 189 -0.17 -13.89 14.50
CA ASP A 189 -1.04 -14.71 15.33
C ASP A 189 -2.34 -13.99 15.77
N ARG A 190 -2.42 -12.68 15.46
CA ARG A 190 -3.56 -11.81 15.77
C ARG A 190 -3.89 -10.91 14.61
N TYR A 191 -5.16 -10.49 14.56
CA TYR A 191 -5.63 -9.47 13.63
C TYR A 191 -6.36 -8.36 14.39
N THR A 192 -6.57 -7.23 13.76
CA THR A 192 -7.36 -6.11 14.29
C THR A 192 -8.82 -6.35 13.94
N GLU A 193 -9.67 -6.57 14.96
CA GLU A 193 -11.11 -6.65 14.76
C GLU A 193 -11.67 -5.27 14.39
N VAL A 194 -12.59 -5.23 13.44
CA VAL A 194 -13.23 -3.99 12.97
C VAL A 194 -14.74 -4.05 13.11
N GLY A 195 -15.39 -2.90 13.29
CA GLY A 195 -16.83 -2.72 13.25
C GLY A 195 -17.38 -2.66 11.82
N GLU A 196 -18.68 -2.42 11.69
CA GLU A 196 -19.37 -2.30 10.40
C GLU A 196 -18.82 -1.14 9.52
N ASP A 197 -18.26 -0.12 10.14
CA ASP A 197 -17.60 1.03 9.49
C ASP A 197 -16.10 0.80 9.22
N LEU A 198 -15.62 -0.42 9.43
CA LEU A 198 -14.23 -0.85 9.28
C LEU A 198 -13.24 -0.10 10.20
N ILE A 199 -13.74 0.48 11.29
CA ILE A 199 -12.91 1.07 12.36
C ILE A 199 -12.53 -0.01 13.37
N PRO A 200 -11.26 -0.07 13.80
CA PRO A 200 -10.83 -0.98 14.87
C PRO A 200 -11.68 -0.88 16.14
N THR A 201 -12.18 -2.01 16.63
CA THR A 201 -12.92 -2.09 17.91
C THR A 201 -12.01 -1.96 19.13
N GLY A 202 -10.68 -2.05 18.93
CA GLY A 202 -9.67 -2.15 19.98
C GLY A 202 -9.41 -3.58 20.43
N VAL A 203 -10.17 -4.55 19.94
CA VAL A 203 -9.96 -5.98 20.20
C VAL A 203 -8.98 -6.55 19.16
N ARG A 204 -8.07 -7.43 19.62
CA ARG A 204 -7.06 -8.08 18.79
C ARG A 204 -7.14 -9.59 18.96
N PRO A 205 -8.12 -10.25 18.32
CA PRO A 205 -8.34 -11.69 18.45
C PRO A 205 -7.17 -12.50 17.91
N GLU A 206 -7.00 -13.72 18.41
CA GLU A 206 -6.13 -14.72 17.79
C GLU A 206 -6.73 -15.16 16.45
N VAL A 207 -5.88 -15.34 15.43
CA VAL A 207 -6.33 -15.82 14.12
C VAL A 207 -6.72 -17.30 14.15
N LYS A 208 -6.12 -18.07 15.05
CA LYS A 208 -6.26 -19.52 15.12
C LYS A 208 -7.72 -19.97 15.26
N GLY A 209 -8.15 -20.84 14.32
CA GLY A 209 -9.50 -21.38 14.30
C GLY A 209 -10.57 -20.41 13.80
N THR A 210 -10.16 -19.29 13.19
CA THR A 210 -11.03 -18.32 12.53
C THR A 210 -10.79 -18.32 11.01
N PRO A 211 -11.65 -17.67 10.20
CA PRO A 211 -11.41 -17.48 8.78
C PRO A 211 -10.09 -16.74 8.48
N PHE A 212 -9.59 -15.98 9.45
CA PHE A 212 -8.36 -15.18 9.34
C PHE A 212 -7.06 -15.96 9.59
N ASP A 213 -7.14 -17.27 9.85
CA ASP A 213 -5.96 -18.09 10.13
C ASP A 213 -5.17 -18.42 8.84
N PHE A 214 -4.21 -17.58 8.52
CA PHE A 214 -3.20 -17.80 7.48
C PHE A 214 -1.81 -18.10 8.07
N THR A 215 -1.73 -18.61 9.29
CA THR A 215 -0.45 -19.01 9.91
C THR A 215 0.25 -20.15 9.16
N THR A 216 -0.52 -20.90 8.37
CA THR A 216 -0.05 -21.86 7.35
C THR A 216 -0.70 -21.53 6.02
N ALA A 217 -0.12 -22.01 4.91
CA ALA A 217 -0.60 -21.69 3.57
C ALA A 217 -2.01 -22.23 3.29
N HIS A 218 -2.97 -21.33 3.14
CA HIS A 218 -4.35 -21.61 2.72
C HIS A 218 -4.66 -20.86 1.44
N THR A 219 -5.56 -21.37 0.61
CA THR A 219 -6.05 -20.58 -0.53
C THR A 219 -6.89 -19.41 -0.01
N VAL A 220 -6.77 -18.25 -0.66
CA VAL A 220 -7.51 -17.04 -0.28
C VAL A 220 -9.01 -17.29 -0.26
N GLY A 221 -9.51 -18.07 -1.23
CA GLY A 221 -10.94 -18.40 -1.35
C GLY A 221 -11.46 -19.43 -0.38
N GLU A 222 -10.60 -20.16 0.36
CA GLU A 222 -11.01 -21.33 1.16
C GLU A 222 -12.07 -20.99 2.22
N ARG A 223 -11.96 -19.81 2.83
CA ARG A 223 -12.83 -19.35 3.92
C ARG A 223 -13.34 -17.92 3.72
N ILE A 224 -13.22 -17.39 2.51
CA ILE A 224 -13.58 -15.99 2.22
C ILE A 224 -15.09 -15.74 2.42
N ASP A 225 -15.93 -16.74 2.17
CA ASP A 225 -17.39 -16.67 2.39
C ASP A 225 -17.79 -16.67 3.87
N GLU A 226 -16.84 -16.97 4.77
CA GLU A 226 -17.04 -16.89 6.23
C GLU A 226 -16.72 -15.49 6.77
N THR A 227 -16.26 -14.58 5.91
CA THR A 227 -16.01 -13.17 6.21
C THR A 227 -17.14 -12.29 5.67
N ASP A 228 -17.26 -11.06 6.17
CA ASP A 228 -18.26 -10.12 5.68
C ASP A 228 -17.79 -9.45 4.35
N GLY A 229 -17.99 -10.19 3.26
CA GLY A 229 -17.71 -9.71 1.90
C GLY A 229 -16.28 -9.84 1.40
N GLY A 230 -15.38 -10.43 2.18
CA GLY A 230 -13.96 -10.65 1.88
C GLY A 230 -13.04 -10.12 2.97
N TYR A 231 -11.74 -10.29 2.81
CA TYR A 231 -10.76 -9.78 3.78
C TYR A 231 -10.51 -8.29 3.54
N ASP A 232 -10.56 -7.50 4.62
CA ASP A 232 -10.10 -6.12 4.70
C ASP A 232 -9.64 -5.85 6.14
N HIS A 233 -8.57 -6.55 6.56
CA HIS A 233 -8.16 -6.58 7.94
C HIS A 233 -6.64 -6.41 8.09
N ASN A 234 -6.25 -5.67 9.13
CA ASN A 234 -4.86 -5.54 9.53
C ASN A 234 -4.44 -6.73 10.38
N TYR A 235 -3.35 -7.39 9.99
CA TYR A 235 -2.68 -8.44 10.76
C TYR A 235 -1.56 -7.83 11.58
N ILE A 236 -1.46 -8.20 12.86
CA ILE A 236 -0.41 -7.76 13.78
C ILE A 236 0.77 -8.71 13.61
N LEU A 237 1.83 -8.21 13.00
CA LEU A 237 2.97 -9.03 12.59
C LEU A 237 3.78 -9.53 13.79
N CYS A 238 4.13 -10.82 13.76
CA CYS A 238 5.05 -11.47 14.69
C CYS A 238 6.04 -12.36 13.92
N PRO A 239 6.89 -11.78 13.04
CA PRO A 239 7.74 -12.55 12.15
C PRO A 239 8.77 -13.38 12.92
N THR A 240 8.97 -14.62 12.45
CA THR A 240 10.00 -15.53 12.95
C THR A 240 11.17 -15.66 11.99
N VAL A 241 11.01 -15.17 10.76
CA VAL A 241 12.02 -15.17 9.69
C VAL A 241 12.39 -13.73 9.41
N PHE A 242 13.70 -13.47 9.33
CA PHE A 242 14.24 -12.14 9.07
C PHE A 242 15.30 -12.21 7.98
N ARG A 243 15.42 -11.12 7.22
CA ARG A 243 16.46 -10.94 6.20
C ARG A 243 17.01 -9.51 6.26
N ASP A 244 18.31 -9.36 6.02
CA ASP A 244 18.94 -8.04 5.97
C ASP A 244 18.92 -7.50 4.54
N PHE A 245 18.40 -6.27 4.41
CA PHE A 245 18.36 -5.53 3.16
C PHE A 245 19.06 -4.18 3.36
N PHE A 246 20.21 -4.00 2.73
CA PHE A 246 21.01 -2.75 2.78
C PHE A 246 21.26 -2.23 4.21
N GLY A 247 21.51 -3.15 5.14
CA GLY A 247 21.75 -2.82 6.55
C GLY A 247 20.49 -2.64 7.40
N THR A 248 19.30 -2.84 6.82
CA THR A 248 18.02 -2.85 7.54
C THR A 248 17.53 -4.30 7.67
N ARG A 249 17.24 -4.73 8.89
CA ARG A 249 16.70 -6.05 9.17
C ARG A 249 15.18 -6.02 9.07
N LEU A 250 14.63 -6.74 8.09
CA LEU A 250 13.18 -6.82 7.84
C LEU A 250 12.65 -8.20 8.24
N GLY A 251 11.43 -8.21 8.81
CA GLY A 251 10.67 -9.43 9.11
C GLY A 251 9.84 -9.89 7.92
N LEU A 252 9.74 -11.20 7.71
CA LEU A 252 8.83 -11.78 6.72
C LEU A 252 7.39 -11.62 7.22
N ALA A 253 6.62 -10.77 6.52
CA ALA A 253 5.23 -10.46 6.85
C ALA A 253 4.25 -11.45 6.23
N ALA A 254 4.43 -11.76 4.94
CA ALA A 254 3.54 -12.64 4.21
C ALA A 254 4.25 -13.35 3.06
N VAL A 255 3.67 -14.48 2.63
CA VAL A 255 4.03 -15.19 1.40
C VAL A 255 2.75 -15.42 0.61
N LEU A 256 2.73 -14.96 -0.65
CA LEU A 256 1.65 -15.19 -1.60
C LEU A 256 2.18 -16.08 -2.73
N GLU A 257 1.46 -17.16 -3.05
CA GLU A 257 1.82 -18.11 -4.10
C GLU A 257 0.70 -18.18 -5.13
N GLY A 258 0.99 -17.80 -6.38
CA GLY A 258 0.16 -18.08 -7.55
C GLY A 258 0.58 -19.37 -8.22
N GLU A 259 0.09 -19.62 -9.45
CA GLU A 259 0.40 -20.81 -10.22
C GLU A 259 1.91 -20.89 -10.58
N SER A 260 2.49 -19.79 -11.03
CA SER A 260 3.86 -19.76 -11.56
C SER A 260 4.84 -18.89 -10.77
N LEU A 261 4.34 -18.07 -9.87
CA LEU A 261 5.15 -17.12 -9.09
C LEU A 261 4.81 -17.19 -7.61
N LYS A 262 5.85 -16.96 -6.80
CA LYS A 262 5.74 -16.74 -5.35
C LYS A 262 6.29 -15.35 -5.03
N MET A 263 5.57 -14.62 -4.18
CA MET A 263 5.96 -13.33 -3.62
C MET A 263 6.12 -13.44 -2.11
N SER A 264 7.30 -13.06 -1.61
CA SER A 264 7.57 -12.91 -0.18
C SER A 264 7.64 -11.43 0.17
N VAL A 265 6.90 -11.00 1.17
CA VAL A 265 6.81 -9.60 1.64
C VAL A 265 7.61 -9.46 2.93
N TYR A 266 8.66 -8.64 2.90
CA TYR A 266 9.48 -8.31 4.07
C TYR A 266 9.26 -6.84 4.44
N THR A 267 9.16 -6.55 5.74
CA THR A 267 8.94 -5.17 6.22
C THR A 267 9.49 -4.96 7.63
N ASP A 268 9.71 -3.69 7.98
CA ASP A 268 9.96 -3.21 9.34
C ASP A 268 8.67 -2.72 10.05
N GLN A 269 7.53 -2.80 9.35
CA GLN A 269 6.26 -2.33 9.90
C GLN A 269 5.62 -3.35 10.85
N PRO A 270 4.85 -2.88 11.85
CA PRO A 270 4.20 -3.75 12.84
C PRO A 270 2.97 -4.49 12.31
N GLY A 271 2.43 -4.09 11.17
CA GLY A 271 1.21 -4.65 10.61
C GLY A 271 1.24 -4.78 9.09
N VAL A 272 0.33 -5.61 8.58
CA VAL A 272 0.01 -5.71 7.16
C VAL A 272 -1.50 -5.78 6.98
N GLN A 273 -2.05 -4.87 6.19
CA GLN A 273 -3.45 -4.94 5.76
C GLN A 273 -3.55 -5.93 4.60
N LEU A 274 -4.40 -6.94 4.77
CA LEU A 274 -4.85 -7.81 3.69
C LEU A 274 -6.20 -7.29 3.18
N TYR A 275 -6.23 -6.85 1.93
CA TYR A 275 -7.45 -6.46 1.23
C TYR A 275 -7.62 -7.28 -0.04
N THR A 276 -8.73 -7.99 -0.18
CA THR A 276 -8.94 -8.96 -1.27
C THR A 276 -9.74 -8.40 -2.45
N GLY A 277 -9.65 -7.09 -2.70
CA GLY A 277 -10.30 -6.45 -3.85
C GLY A 277 -11.83 -6.60 -3.83
N ASN A 278 -12.44 -6.44 -2.66
CA ASN A 278 -13.85 -6.71 -2.40
C ASN A 278 -14.80 -5.81 -3.21
N PHE A 279 -14.33 -4.60 -3.56
CA PHE A 279 -15.06 -3.59 -4.32
C PHE A 279 -14.57 -3.42 -5.76
N LEU A 280 -13.62 -4.26 -6.22
CA LEU A 280 -13.25 -4.29 -7.64
C LEU A 280 -14.43 -4.81 -8.48
N GLY A 281 -14.64 -4.23 -9.68
CA GLY A 281 -15.67 -4.67 -10.61
C GLY A 281 -16.25 -3.55 -11.46
N ASP A 282 -16.61 -2.42 -10.86
CA ASP A 282 -17.23 -1.29 -11.53
C ASP A 282 -16.27 -0.18 -11.93
N GLY A 283 -14.98 -0.34 -11.62
CA GLY A 283 -13.93 0.64 -11.92
C GLY A 283 -13.46 0.62 -13.38
N PRO A 284 -12.49 1.49 -13.73
CA PRO A 284 -11.85 1.49 -15.04
C PRO A 284 -11.19 0.15 -15.36
N ASP A 285 -11.10 -0.19 -16.65
CA ASP A 285 -10.41 -1.41 -17.07
C ASP A 285 -8.93 -1.36 -16.69
N PHE A 286 -8.40 -2.49 -16.23
CA PHE A 286 -6.96 -2.67 -16.06
C PHE A 286 -6.25 -2.61 -17.41
N LYS A 287 -4.93 -2.41 -17.38
CA LYS A 287 -4.07 -2.39 -18.57
C LYS A 287 -4.39 -3.53 -19.53
N GLY A 288 -4.41 -3.19 -20.82
CA GLY A 288 -4.76 -4.13 -21.88
C GLY A 288 -6.27 -4.34 -22.04
N GLY A 289 -7.12 -3.47 -21.48
CA GLY A 289 -8.57 -3.56 -21.55
C GLY A 289 -9.17 -4.72 -20.76
N ILE A 290 -8.47 -5.15 -19.72
CA ILE A 290 -8.93 -6.27 -18.86
C ILE A 290 -9.96 -5.71 -17.87
N LYS A 291 -11.16 -6.28 -17.84
CA LYS A 291 -12.21 -5.89 -16.90
C LYS A 291 -11.79 -6.17 -15.46
N GLN A 292 -12.03 -5.20 -14.59
CA GLN A 292 -11.98 -5.46 -13.15
C GLN A 292 -13.07 -6.46 -12.77
N ILE A 293 -12.77 -7.36 -11.88
CA ILE A 293 -13.73 -8.29 -11.27
C ILE A 293 -13.51 -8.30 -9.76
N LYS A 294 -14.57 -8.55 -9.00
CA LYS A 294 -14.47 -8.77 -7.56
C LYS A 294 -13.43 -9.85 -7.28
N HIS A 295 -12.54 -9.61 -6.34
CA HIS A 295 -11.41 -10.49 -6.02
C HIS A 295 -10.43 -10.73 -7.19
N GLY A 296 -10.38 -9.83 -8.17
CA GLY A 296 -9.43 -9.90 -9.29
C GLY A 296 -7.98 -9.61 -8.89
N ALA A 297 -7.78 -9.04 -7.71
CA ALA A 297 -6.47 -8.77 -7.13
C ALA A 297 -6.57 -8.62 -5.61
N LEU A 298 -5.43 -8.64 -4.91
CA LEU A 298 -5.33 -8.36 -3.48
C LEU A 298 -4.23 -7.35 -3.17
N CYS A 299 -4.36 -6.65 -2.03
CA CYS A 299 -3.33 -5.77 -1.49
C CYS A 299 -2.71 -6.38 -0.23
N LEU A 300 -1.40 -6.17 -0.07
CA LEU A 300 -0.64 -6.44 1.15
C LEU A 300 0.07 -5.15 1.54
N GLU A 301 -0.62 -4.32 2.34
CA GLU A 301 -0.20 -2.97 2.69
C GLU A 301 0.48 -2.98 4.05
N THR A 302 1.80 -2.88 4.04
CA THR A 302 2.58 -2.83 5.28
C THR A 302 2.46 -1.46 5.91
N GLN A 303 2.02 -1.39 7.16
CA GLN A 303 1.67 -0.14 7.82
C GLN A 303 1.57 -0.28 9.34
N THR A 304 1.36 0.85 10.02
CA THR A 304 0.88 0.89 11.40
C THR A 304 -0.62 0.51 11.43
N GLU A 305 -1.09 -0.07 12.53
CA GLU A 305 -2.49 -0.44 12.72
C GLU A 305 -3.44 0.73 12.41
N PRO A 306 -4.55 0.51 11.68
CA PRO A 306 -5.54 1.56 11.40
C PRO A 306 -6.03 2.25 12.68
N ASN A 307 -6.36 3.53 12.59
CA ASN A 307 -6.82 4.37 13.70
C ASN A 307 -5.80 4.53 14.86
N SER A 308 -4.55 4.16 14.65
CA SER A 308 -3.48 4.19 15.69
C SER A 308 -3.27 5.57 16.29
N VAL A 309 -3.52 6.64 15.53
CA VAL A 309 -3.42 8.03 15.99
C VAL A 309 -4.35 8.32 17.20
N ASN A 310 -5.54 7.72 17.23
CA ASN A 310 -6.48 7.83 18.34
C ASN A 310 -6.07 6.98 19.56
N HIS A 311 -5.01 6.17 19.42
CA HIS A 311 -4.36 5.43 20.50
C HIS A 311 -2.98 5.99 20.85
N GLY A 312 -2.63 7.18 20.36
CA GLY A 312 -1.37 7.86 20.66
C GLY A 312 -0.15 7.29 19.94
N ILE A 313 -0.35 6.53 18.87
CA ILE A 313 0.71 5.85 18.10
C ILE A 313 0.86 6.50 16.72
N GLY A 314 2.10 6.54 16.22
CA GLY A 314 2.41 7.06 14.87
C GLY A 314 2.68 8.56 14.82
N PHE A 315 2.92 9.20 15.98
CA PHE A 315 3.32 10.62 16.04
C PHE A 315 4.85 10.77 15.98
N TYR A 316 5.30 11.74 15.21
CA TYR A 316 6.71 12.08 15.03
C TYR A 316 6.93 13.55 15.34
N ASN A 317 8.05 13.87 16.00
CA ASN A 317 8.45 15.22 16.37
C ASN A 317 9.52 15.76 15.42
N VAL A 318 9.84 17.03 15.52
CA VAL A 318 11.01 17.63 14.83
C VAL A 318 12.26 16.82 15.18
N GLY A 319 13.00 16.40 14.12
CA GLY A 319 14.21 15.59 14.25
C GLY A 319 13.97 14.09 14.42
N GLU A 320 12.71 13.64 14.52
CA GLU A 320 12.34 12.23 14.48
C GLU A 320 11.92 11.85 13.04
N VAL A 321 12.87 11.40 12.25
CA VAL A 321 12.63 11.01 10.87
C VAL A 321 11.86 9.69 10.83
N TYR A 322 10.68 9.71 10.22
CA TYR A 322 9.96 8.48 9.87
C TYR A 322 10.72 7.71 8.79
N THR A 323 10.89 6.42 9.00
CA THR A 323 11.45 5.52 7.99
C THR A 323 10.64 4.24 7.91
N GLN A 324 10.47 3.73 6.70
CA GLN A 324 9.80 2.46 6.43
C GLN A 324 10.43 1.81 5.22
N MET A 325 10.60 0.51 5.26
CA MET A 325 11.03 -0.28 4.11
C MET A 325 10.15 -1.52 3.94
N THR A 326 9.72 -1.74 2.71
CA THR A 326 9.04 -2.96 2.29
C THR A 326 9.74 -3.53 1.07
N VAL A 327 9.98 -4.83 1.08
CA VAL A 327 10.59 -5.56 -0.03
C VAL A 327 9.65 -6.67 -0.47
N TYR A 328 9.26 -6.63 -1.73
CA TYR A 328 8.55 -7.72 -2.41
C TYR A 328 9.59 -8.53 -3.19
N SER A 329 9.86 -9.75 -2.75
CA SER A 329 10.83 -10.67 -3.35
C SER A 329 10.09 -11.75 -4.13
N PHE A 330 10.45 -11.94 -5.42
CA PHE A 330 9.73 -12.81 -6.35
C PHE A 330 10.57 -14.01 -6.75
N GLU A 331 9.93 -15.19 -6.79
CA GLU A 331 10.53 -16.44 -7.23
C GLU A 331 9.59 -17.15 -8.19
N LYS A 332 10.13 -17.88 -9.19
CA LYS A 332 9.32 -18.82 -9.97
C LYS A 332 9.01 -20.04 -9.12
N ASN A 333 7.76 -20.50 -9.17
CA ASN A 333 7.41 -21.80 -8.65
C ASN A 333 8.14 -22.86 -9.52
N GLY A 334 8.74 -23.84 -8.89
CA GLY A 334 9.51 -24.90 -9.55
C GLY A 334 8.63 -25.87 -10.35
#